data_ae3981038139929c824187ba88102cbb
#
_entry.id   ae3981038139929c824187ba88102cbb
#
_cell.length_a   1.000
_cell.length_b   1.000
_cell.length_c   1.000
_cell.angle_alpha   90.00
_cell.angle_beta   90.00
_cell.angle_gamma   90.00
#
_symmetry.space_group_name_H-M   'P 1'
#
loop_
_entity.id
_entity.type
_entity.pdbx_description
1 polymer ?
#
loop_
_entity_poly.entity_id
_entity_poly.type
_entity_poly.pdbx_seq_one_letter_code
_entity_poly.pdbx_strand_id
1 'polypeptide(L)'
;MADFDAAIYEANATRYGLSASLIGGKPQDFEMFWNEIRAGIVNWNRPTNGASSSAPFGGVGLSGNHRPAAFYAADYCAYPVASNEMEQPRASIGVGIKGS
;
A
#
# COMPACT_ATOMS: atom_id res chain seq x y z
N MET A 1 20.23 17.96 14.99
CA MET A 1 18.82 18.24 15.25
C MET A 1 18.57 18.32 16.75
N ALA A 2 17.70 19.21 17.19
CA ALA A 2 17.55 19.53 18.60
C ALA A 2 16.81 18.42 19.37
N ASP A 3 15.86 17.74 18.75
CA ASP A 3 15.08 16.69 19.40
C ASP A 3 14.44 15.77 18.35
N PHE A 4 13.70 14.78 18.86
CA PHE A 4 13.05 13.79 18.03
C PHE A 4 11.94 14.38 17.14
N ASP A 5 11.15 15.29 17.69
CA ASP A 5 10.09 15.97 16.92
C ASP A 5 10.68 16.77 15.77
N ALA A 6 11.76 17.49 16.03
CA ALA A 6 12.47 18.24 14.99
C ALA A 6 13.04 17.30 13.92
N ALA A 7 13.51 16.13 14.31
CA ALA A 7 14.02 15.12 13.37
C ALA A 7 12.93 14.62 12.44
N ILE A 8 11.75 14.31 12.98
CA ILE A 8 10.61 13.87 12.16
C ILE A 8 10.15 14.99 11.23
N TYR A 9 10.08 16.22 11.74
CA TYR A 9 9.71 17.37 10.92
C TYR A 9 10.68 17.54 9.76
N GLU A 10 11.98 17.48 10.04
CA GLU A 10 13.01 17.60 9.01
C GLU A 10 12.91 16.47 7.99
N ALA A 11 12.68 15.24 8.44
CA ALA A 11 12.53 14.09 7.56
C ALA A 11 11.29 14.23 6.65
N ASN A 12 10.22 14.86 7.14
CA ASN A 12 9.01 15.09 6.37
C ASN A 12 9.10 16.32 5.46
N ALA A 13 10.12 17.15 5.60
CA ALA A 13 10.28 18.40 4.83
C ALA A 13 10.80 18.12 3.43
N THR A 14 10.06 17.30 2.67
CA THR A 14 10.39 16.89 1.31
C THR A 14 9.11 16.58 0.56
N ARG A 15 9.18 16.59 -0.77
CA ARG A 15 8.08 16.15 -1.62
C ARG A 15 8.04 14.64 -1.80
N TYR A 16 9.09 13.94 -1.36
CA TYR A 16 9.24 12.51 -1.53
C TYR A 16 8.93 11.79 -0.22
N GLY A 17 8.66 10.50 -0.30
CA GLY A 17 8.39 9.68 0.87
C GLY A 17 8.31 8.21 0.51
N LEU A 18 9.42 7.62 0.04
CA LEU A 18 9.43 6.20 -0.31
C LEU A 18 9.63 5.33 0.91
N SER A 19 10.71 5.53 1.62
CA SER A 19 11.03 4.72 2.80
C SER A 19 11.72 5.56 3.87
N ALA A 20 11.48 5.19 5.11
CA ALA A 20 12.11 5.81 6.26
C ALA A 20 12.38 4.75 7.32
N SER A 21 13.38 4.98 8.15
CA SER A 21 13.73 4.07 9.23
C SER A 21 14.14 4.83 10.47
N LEU A 22 13.70 4.33 11.62
CA LEU A 22 14.19 4.77 12.92
C LEU A 22 15.25 3.77 13.38
N ILE A 23 16.45 4.27 13.69
CA ILE A 23 17.52 3.47 14.26
C ILE A 23 17.67 3.82 15.73
N GLY A 24 17.57 2.81 16.59
CA GLY A 24 17.60 3.02 18.04
C GLY A 24 16.24 3.42 18.58
N GLY A 25 16.25 4.09 19.70
CA GLY A 25 15.03 4.53 20.37
C GLY A 25 14.34 3.41 21.14
N LYS A 26 13.25 3.77 21.75
CA LYS A 26 12.38 2.86 22.51
C LYS A 26 11.12 2.57 21.72
N PRO A 27 10.31 1.56 22.11
CA PRO A 27 9.04 1.28 21.42
C PRO A 27 8.12 2.50 21.31
N GLN A 28 8.09 3.37 22.31
CA GLN A 28 7.28 4.59 22.27
C GLN A 28 7.77 5.55 21.17
N ASP A 29 9.09 5.61 20.98
CA ASP A 29 9.68 6.45 19.93
C ASP A 29 9.31 5.95 18.56
N PHE A 30 9.31 4.63 18.35
CA PHE A 30 8.90 4.07 17.09
C PHE A 30 7.40 4.27 16.83
N GLU A 31 6.57 4.17 17.86
CA GLU A 31 5.14 4.43 17.71
C GLU A 31 4.88 5.86 17.25
N MET A 32 5.58 6.83 17.82
CA MET A 32 5.50 8.22 17.41
C MET A 32 6.01 8.38 15.97
N PHE A 33 7.14 7.76 15.65
CA PHE A 33 7.70 7.78 14.31
C PHE A 33 6.72 7.20 13.28
N TRP A 34 6.13 6.05 13.59
CA TRP A 34 5.14 5.40 12.74
C TRP A 34 3.96 6.31 12.43
N ASN A 35 3.48 7.05 13.43
CA ASN A 35 2.32 7.91 13.28
C ASN A 35 2.62 9.20 12.53
N GLU A 36 3.85 9.69 12.61
CA GLU A 36 4.18 11.04 12.13
C GLU A 36 4.98 11.05 10.82
N ILE A 37 5.74 10.00 10.52
CA ILE A 37 6.58 9.97 9.33
C ILE A 37 5.76 9.74 8.07
N ARG A 38 6.07 10.46 7.00
CA ARG A 38 5.39 10.35 5.72
C ARG A 38 6.24 9.51 4.76
N ALA A 39 6.02 8.21 4.76
CA ALA A 39 6.72 7.30 3.86
C ALA A 39 5.85 6.07 3.60
N GLY A 40 6.08 5.41 2.46
CA GLY A 40 5.37 4.20 2.11
C GLY A 40 5.92 2.96 2.80
N ILE A 41 7.19 2.99 3.20
CA ILE A 41 7.82 1.91 3.96
C ILE A 41 8.42 2.54 5.21
N VAL A 42 8.05 2.00 6.37
CA VAL A 42 8.52 2.50 7.66
C VAL A 42 9.13 1.34 8.42
N ASN A 43 10.41 1.45 8.73
CA ASN A 43 11.16 0.40 9.40
C ASN A 43 11.69 0.85 10.75
N TRP A 44 11.95 -0.12 11.61
CA TRP A 44 12.61 0.12 12.90
C TRP A 44 13.82 -0.78 13.02
N ASN A 45 14.99 -0.17 13.25
CA ASN A 45 16.28 -0.86 13.40
C ASN A 45 16.63 -1.74 12.18
N ARG A 46 16.17 -1.33 11.02
CA ARG A 46 16.46 -1.98 9.74
C ARG A 46 16.77 -0.92 8.70
N PRO A 47 17.56 -1.23 7.68
CA PRO A 47 17.85 -0.27 6.63
C PRO A 47 16.61 0.02 5.79
N THR A 48 16.70 1.07 4.99
CA THR A 48 15.59 1.50 4.12
C THR A 48 15.53 0.74 2.79
N ASN A 49 16.32 -0.30 2.63
CA ASN A 49 16.32 -1.16 1.44
C ASN A 49 15.63 -2.50 1.73
N GLY A 50 15.53 -3.36 0.73
CA GLY A 50 15.01 -4.71 0.90
C GLY A 50 13.50 -4.79 1.07
N ALA A 51 12.76 -4.11 0.20
CA ALA A 51 11.31 -4.18 0.21
C ALA A 51 10.82 -5.61 -0.05
N SER A 52 9.76 -6.01 0.65
CA SER A 52 9.17 -7.33 0.49
C SER A 52 8.15 -7.34 -0.65
N SER A 53 8.20 -8.35 -1.51
CA SER A 53 7.20 -8.50 -2.57
C SER A 53 5.83 -8.96 -2.06
N SER A 54 5.75 -9.42 -0.82
CA SER A 54 4.49 -9.82 -0.20
C SER A 54 3.85 -8.71 0.62
N ALA A 55 4.37 -7.49 0.51
CA ALA A 55 3.85 -6.31 1.19
C ALA A 55 3.62 -5.20 0.16
N PRO A 56 2.85 -4.18 0.48
CA PRO A 56 2.70 -3.03 -0.41
C PRO A 56 4.03 -2.32 -0.61
N PHE A 57 4.29 -1.86 -1.82
CA PHE A 57 5.46 -1.07 -2.15
C PHE A 57 5.03 0.15 -2.93
N GLY A 58 5.42 1.30 -2.43
CA GLY A 58 5.11 2.58 -3.07
C GLY A 58 5.18 3.68 -2.03
N GLY A 59 5.57 4.85 -2.47
CA GLY A 59 5.74 5.99 -1.60
C GLY A 59 4.56 6.94 -1.63
N VAL A 60 4.68 7.97 -0.83
CA VAL A 60 3.75 9.10 -0.80
C VAL A 60 4.41 10.31 -1.47
N GLY A 61 3.62 11.33 -1.75
CA GLY A 61 4.12 12.50 -2.46
C GLY A 61 4.66 12.13 -3.84
N LEU A 62 5.78 12.72 -4.22
CA LEU A 62 6.39 12.47 -5.53
C LEU A 62 7.02 11.09 -5.65
N SER A 63 7.12 10.33 -4.55
CA SER A 63 7.63 8.95 -4.58
C SER A 63 6.58 7.94 -4.99
N GLY A 64 5.35 8.33 -5.23
CA GLY A 64 4.30 7.40 -5.58
C GLY A 64 3.19 8.03 -6.39
N ASN A 65 2.24 7.21 -6.78
CA ASN A 65 1.07 7.62 -7.55
C ASN A 65 -0.24 7.29 -6.82
N HIS A 66 -0.19 7.21 -5.51
CA HIS A 66 -1.30 6.84 -4.63
C HIS A 66 -1.75 5.38 -4.77
N ARG A 67 -0.97 4.55 -5.45
CA ARG A 67 -1.27 3.12 -5.60
C ARG A 67 -0.06 2.29 -5.23
N PRO A 68 -0.12 1.52 -4.14
CA PRO A 68 1.00 0.63 -3.80
C PRO A 68 1.18 -0.47 -4.84
N ALA A 69 2.43 -0.80 -5.09
CA ALA A 69 2.82 -1.86 -6.01
C ALA A 69 3.08 -3.18 -5.27
N ALA A 70 3.86 -4.05 -5.83
CA ALA A 70 4.22 -5.36 -5.30
C ALA A 70 2.98 -6.18 -4.98
N PHE A 71 2.65 -6.39 -3.71
CA PHE A 71 1.51 -7.22 -3.33
C PHE A 71 0.20 -6.79 -4.01
N TYR A 72 0.01 -5.48 -4.20
CA TYR A 72 -1.21 -4.94 -4.81
C TYR A 72 -1.13 -4.78 -6.32
N ALA A 73 0.00 -5.12 -6.95
CA ALA A 73 0.17 -4.91 -8.39
C ALA A 73 -0.83 -5.69 -9.23
N ALA A 74 -1.20 -6.89 -8.79
CA ALA A 74 -2.16 -7.71 -9.51
C ALA A 74 -3.52 -7.03 -9.65
N ASP A 75 -3.94 -6.26 -8.65
CA ASP A 75 -5.24 -5.62 -8.63
C ASP A 75 -5.37 -4.52 -9.69
N TYR A 76 -4.32 -3.73 -9.89
CA TYR A 76 -4.40 -2.63 -10.85
C TYR A 76 -3.79 -2.94 -12.22
N CYS A 77 -3.09 -4.07 -12.35
CA CYS A 77 -2.57 -4.52 -13.65
C CYS A 77 -3.60 -5.29 -14.45
N ALA A 78 -4.78 -5.55 -13.87
CA ALA A 78 -5.85 -6.26 -14.55
C ALA A 78 -7.13 -5.41 -14.51
N TYR A 79 -7.89 -5.50 -15.57
CA TYR A 79 -9.19 -4.84 -15.64
C TYR A 79 -10.24 -5.78 -15.03
N PRO A 80 -10.95 -5.37 -13.98
CA PRO A 80 -11.95 -6.23 -13.36
C PRO A 80 -13.15 -6.44 -14.29
N VAL A 81 -13.51 -7.69 -14.50
CA VAL A 81 -14.63 -8.07 -15.35
C VAL A 81 -15.50 -9.07 -14.60
N ALA A 82 -16.78 -8.80 -14.57
CA ALA A 82 -17.75 -9.73 -14.02
C ALA A 82 -18.24 -10.66 -15.12
N SER A 83 -18.42 -11.93 -14.78
CA SER A 83 -18.86 -12.94 -15.72
C SER A 83 -19.82 -13.89 -15.03
N ASN A 84 -20.86 -14.28 -15.73
CA ASN A 84 -21.74 -15.36 -15.31
C ASN A 84 -21.70 -16.43 -16.39
N GLU A 85 -21.25 -17.61 -16.02
CA GLU A 85 -20.95 -18.65 -17.00
C GLU A 85 -21.64 -19.93 -16.65
N MET A 86 -22.10 -20.62 -17.71
CA MET A 86 -22.57 -21.99 -17.59
C MET A 86 -21.85 -22.82 -18.64
N GLU A 87 -21.38 -23.98 -18.26
CA GLU A 87 -20.73 -24.90 -19.18
C GLU A 87 -21.65 -25.35 -20.32
N GLN A 88 -22.96 -25.48 -20.01
CA GLN A 88 -23.98 -25.78 -21.01
C GLN A 88 -25.13 -24.78 -20.87
N PRO A 89 -25.68 -24.27 -21.98
CA PRO A 89 -26.80 -23.38 -21.90
C PRO A 89 -28.00 -24.09 -21.27
N ARG A 90 -28.52 -23.50 -20.21
CA ARG A 90 -29.73 -23.92 -19.52
C ARG A 90 -30.73 -22.82 -19.59
N ALA A 91 -31.90 -23.13 -20.15
CA ALA A 91 -32.98 -22.19 -20.09
C ALA A 91 -33.41 -22.04 -18.64
N SER A 92 -32.97 -20.99 -18.02
CA SER A 92 -33.51 -20.58 -16.74
C SER A 92 -34.78 -19.82 -17.03
N ILE A 93 -35.92 -20.45 -16.75
CA ILE A 93 -37.20 -19.81 -17.02
C ILE A 93 -37.44 -18.75 -15.96
N GLY A 94 -37.24 -17.52 -16.31
CA GLY A 94 -37.63 -16.41 -15.50
C GLY A 94 -39.10 -16.14 -15.69
N VAL A 95 -39.63 -15.23 -14.89
CA VAL A 95 -41.05 -14.83 -14.99
C VAL A 95 -41.32 -14.22 -16.37
N GLY A 96 -42.28 -14.77 -17.07
CA GLY A 96 -42.68 -14.28 -18.37
C GLY A 96 -41.87 -14.79 -19.55
N ILE A 97 -40.85 -15.65 -19.31
CA ILE A 97 -40.04 -16.23 -20.36
C ILE A 97 -40.24 -17.75 -20.36
N LYS A 98 -40.69 -18.29 -21.45
CA LYS A 98 -40.74 -19.74 -21.63
C LYS A 98 -39.47 -20.18 -22.33
N GLY A 99 -38.75 -21.08 -21.71
CA GLY A 99 -37.61 -21.71 -22.35
C GLY A 99 -38.10 -22.58 -23.51
N SER A 100 -37.35 -22.60 -24.56
CA SER A 100 -37.58 -23.46 -25.69
C SER A 100 -36.58 -24.60 -25.71
#